data_4711d239293f7e8ee6baad7208f97faa
#
_entry.id   4711d239293f7e8ee6baad7208f97faa
#
_cell.length_a   1.000
_cell.length_b   1.000
_cell.length_c   1.000
_cell.angle_alpha   90.00
_cell.angle_beta   90.00
_cell.angle_gamma   90.00
#
_symmetry.space_group_name_H-M   'P 1'
#
loop_
_entity.id
_entity.type
_entity.pdbx_description
1 polymer ?
#
loop_
_entity_poly.entity_id
_entity_poly.type
_entity_poly.pdbx_seq_one_letter_code
_entity_poly.pdbx_strand_id
1 'polypeptide(L)'
;MHTRTSPPPRRGSVYLPVLIASMVAATLALGGILAARSVGRSASLRSDTSAARQLALSAIEIGRARIATDPDWRSNLSTGAWVSSMTLGPGKVSLDAASPFGSLDRDPDPPLVLTGTGTVGRAVQRITVTLTPNNTTALSSLSAAMASASNMALNTASVGPAAMLIASNANITSNSSGTTVSASARARSLITGTQFNGTTSPGSPLLEFPDPAVISTYAALATPISYTALPLVSGTRAVSEVLLSPDNNPFGSRNASGFYTINCAGGPLLIEDSRIVGTLIITNASTVTVAGFVNWSPATANLPALLIAGNLSLQLDSTRVLDEDRIGPFVSSGGTGEINLRKGNPPGQSPQGVNLNSPGTPYPYPSGSSDNKLKDQYPTVIDGLIYATGSATLTNANRFHTLLCGGTLTVSGAVTLTRDNRYRNAPPEGFTPANAAPFRLEYR
;
A
#
# COMPACT_ATOMS: atom_id res chain seq x y z
N MET A 1 0.55 -77.44 99.90
CA MET A 1 0.54 -77.47 98.43
C MET A 1 -0.46 -76.41 97.97
N HIS A 2 0.00 -75.27 97.55
CA HIS A 2 -0.88 -74.18 97.04
C HIS A 2 -0.78 -74.18 95.53
N THR A 3 -1.83 -74.59 94.89
CA THR A 3 -2.03 -74.47 93.40
C THR A 3 -2.42 -73.03 93.07
N ARG A 4 -1.48 -72.33 92.42
CA ARG A 4 -1.75 -71.02 91.81
C ARG A 4 -2.57 -71.24 90.55
N THR A 5 -3.80 -70.84 90.55
CA THR A 5 -4.62 -70.72 89.35
C THR A 5 -4.25 -69.47 88.57
N SER A 6 -3.75 -69.63 87.33
CA SER A 6 -3.44 -68.53 86.43
C SER A 6 -4.78 -67.83 85.97
N PRO A 7 -4.79 -66.50 85.95
CA PRO A 7 -6.02 -65.80 85.45
C PRO A 7 -6.18 -66.04 83.96
N PRO A 8 -7.47 -66.12 83.48
CA PRO A 8 -7.74 -66.34 82.11
C PRO A 8 -7.24 -65.17 81.25
N PRO A 9 -6.77 -65.46 80.01
CA PRO A 9 -6.30 -64.40 79.09
C PRO A 9 -7.46 -63.46 78.82
N ARG A 10 -7.29 -62.18 79.11
CA ARG A 10 -8.20 -61.13 78.67
C ARG A 10 -8.21 -61.12 77.15
N ARG A 11 -9.32 -61.52 76.53
CA ARG A 11 -9.60 -61.31 75.09
C ARG A 11 -9.61 -59.81 74.82
N GLY A 12 -8.43 -59.25 74.53
CA GLY A 12 -8.31 -57.84 74.11
C GLY A 12 -9.25 -57.57 72.98
N SER A 13 -10.04 -56.52 73.11
CA SER A 13 -11.01 -56.08 72.11
C SER A 13 -10.31 -55.83 70.79
N VAL A 14 -10.46 -56.72 69.86
CA VAL A 14 -9.91 -56.63 68.51
C VAL A 14 -10.58 -55.46 67.78
N TYR A 15 -11.74 -54.97 68.25
CA TYR A 15 -12.48 -53.84 67.68
C TYR A 15 -11.73 -52.55 67.72
N LEU A 16 -10.93 -52.25 68.73
CA LEU A 16 -10.25 -50.94 68.80
C LEU A 16 -9.17 -50.79 67.70
N PRO A 17 -8.25 -51.78 67.52
CA PRO A 17 -7.28 -51.68 66.41
C PRO A 17 -7.94 -51.71 65.04
N VAL A 18 -9.04 -52.42 64.80
CA VAL A 18 -9.79 -52.43 63.55
C VAL A 18 -10.45 -51.08 63.30
N LEU A 19 -11.04 -50.46 64.34
CA LEU A 19 -11.61 -49.14 64.22
C LEU A 19 -10.54 -48.06 63.89
N ILE A 20 -9.42 -48.14 64.58
CA ILE A 20 -8.30 -47.24 64.30
C ILE A 20 -7.78 -47.43 62.88
N ALA A 21 -7.56 -48.68 62.45
CA ALA A 21 -7.10 -48.99 61.11
C ALA A 21 -8.09 -48.53 60.03
N SER A 22 -9.40 -48.73 60.25
CA SER A 22 -10.41 -48.26 59.30
C SER A 22 -10.51 -46.72 59.24
N MET A 23 -10.32 -46.06 60.39
CA MET A 23 -10.34 -44.57 60.43
C MET A 23 -9.07 -44.02 59.72
N VAL A 24 -7.92 -44.60 59.91
CA VAL A 24 -6.69 -44.26 59.18
C VAL A 24 -6.84 -44.50 57.70
N ALA A 25 -7.39 -45.64 57.30
CA ALA A 25 -7.66 -45.98 55.88
C ALA A 25 -8.66 -44.99 55.27
N ALA A 26 -9.73 -44.61 55.96
CA ALA A 26 -10.70 -43.63 55.47
C ALA A 26 -10.10 -42.24 55.32
N THR A 27 -9.26 -41.77 56.27
CA THR A 27 -8.58 -40.47 56.16
C THR A 27 -7.56 -40.44 55.05
N LEU A 28 -6.80 -41.51 54.85
CA LEU A 28 -5.86 -41.63 53.74
C LEU A 28 -6.61 -41.66 52.37
N ALA A 29 -7.73 -42.42 52.29
CA ALA A 29 -8.53 -42.44 51.08
C ALA A 29 -9.15 -41.08 50.74
N LEU A 30 -9.68 -40.36 51.75
CA LEU A 30 -10.21 -39.00 51.57
C LEU A 30 -9.11 -38.02 51.15
N GLY A 31 -7.94 -38.09 51.79
CA GLY A 31 -6.76 -37.30 51.43
C GLY A 31 -6.32 -37.54 50.00
N GLY A 32 -6.29 -38.80 49.58
CA GLY A 32 -5.95 -39.21 48.20
C GLY A 32 -6.96 -38.67 47.19
N ILE A 33 -8.25 -38.71 47.46
CA ILE A 33 -9.29 -38.16 46.57
C ILE A 33 -9.17 -36.64 46.46
N LEU A 34 -8.93 -35.94 47.55
CA LEU A 34 -8.75 -34.47 47.53
C LEU A 34 -7.49 -34.07 46.75
N ALA A 35 -6.37 -34.80 46.94
CA ALA A 35 -5.14 -34.61 46.20
C ALA A 35 -5.35 -34.87 44.69
N ALA A 36 -6.00 -35.97 44.33
CA ALA A 36 -6.31 -36.28 42.92
C ALA A 36 -7.21 -35.21 42.27
N ARG A 37 -8.22 -34.71 43.00
CA ARG A 37 -9.06 -33.60 42.54
C ARG A 37 -8.27 -32.30 42.35
N SER A 38 -7.35 -31.99 43.23
CA SER A 38 -6.53 -30.78 43.11
C SER A 38 -5.57 -30.86 41.94
N VAL A 39 -4.93 -32.03 41.71
CA VAL A 39 -4.08 -32.28 40.54
C VAL A 39 -4.88 -32.20 39.25
N GLY A 40 -6.07 -32.82 39.19
CA GLY A 40 -6.94 -32.76 38.04
C GLY A 40 -7.39 -31.33 37.70
N ARG A 41 -7.76 -30.53 38.71
CA ARG A 41 -8.07 -29.10 38.52
C ARG A 41 -6.88 -28.31 38.02
N SER A 42 -5.70 -28.54 38.59
CA SER A 42 -4.47 -27.88 38.15
C SER A 42 -4.08 -28.23 36.72
N ALA A 43 -4.23 -29.49 36.35
CA ALA A 43 -3.99 -29.95 34.97
C ALA A 43 -4.96 -29.31 33.97
N SER A 44 -6.27 -29.28 34.29
CA SER A 44 -7.27 -28.59 33.48
C SER A 44 -6.99 -27.10 33.34
N LEU A 45 -6.68 -26.40 34.41
CA LEU A 45 -6.34 -24.96 34.35
C LEU A 45 -5.08 -24.69 33.51
N ARG A 46 -4.07 -25.56 33.56
CA ARG A 46 -2.89 -25.43 32.68
C ARG A 46 -3.24 -25.63 31.22
N SER A 47 -4.07 -26.63 30.93
CA SER A 47 -4.56 -26.88 29.56
C SER A 47 -5.34 -25.69 29.04
N ASP A 48 -6.30 -25.16 29.83
CA ASP A 48 -7.14 -24.02 29.46
C ASP A 48 -6.28 -22.75 29.26
N THR A 49 -5.26 -22.54 30.11
CA THR A 49 -4.33 -21.42 29.99
C THR A 49 -3.49 -21.52 28.72
N SER A 50 -3.00 -22.71 28.38
CA SER A 50 -2.25 -22.96 27.15
C SER A 50 -3.12 -22.71 25.92
N ALA A 51 -4.35 -23.24 25.92
CA ALA A 51 -5.29 -23.03 24.83
C ALA A 51 -5.69 -21.55 24.70
N ALA A 52 -5.93 -20.85 25.81
CA ALA A 52 -6.21 -19.41 25.79
C ALA A 52 -5.04 -18.59 25.21
N ARG A 53 -3.79 -18.98 25.52
CA ARG A 53 -2.60 -18.35 24.94
C ARG A 53 -2.49 -18.57 23.44
N GLN A 54 -2.78 -19.77 22.95
CA GLN A 54 -2.80 -20.06 21.51
C GLN A 54 -3.87 -19.25 20.79
N LEU A 55 -5.05 -19.09 21.39
CA LEU A 55 -6.12 -18.24 20.87
C LEU A 55 -5.72 -16.78 20.82
N ALA A 56 -5.02 -16.27 21.83
CA ALA A 56 -4.50 -14.91 21.82
C ALA A 56 -3.49 -14.69 20.69
N LEU A 57 -2.61 -15.66 20.41
CA LEU A 57 -1.69 -15.62 19.25
C LEU A 57 -2.47 -15.66 17.94
N SER A 58 -3.50 -16.52 17.84
CA SER A 58 -4.34 -16.58 16.64
C SER A 58 -5.05 -15.25 16.36
N ALA A 59 -5.45 -14.51 17.40
CA ALA A 59 -6.00 -13.15 17.25
C ALA A 59 -4.99 -12.19 16.61
N ILE A 60 -3.73 -12.24 17.02
CA ILE A 60 -2.66 -11.43 16.41
C ILE A 60 -2.47 -11.79 14.94
N GLU A 61 -2.48 -13.10 14.59
CA GLU A 61 -2.35 -13.53 13.19
C GLU A 61 -3.53 -13.10 12.32
N ILE A 62 -4.75 -13.06 12.87
CA ILE A 62 -5.92 -12.49 12.17
C ILE A 62 -5.68 -11.00 11.87
N GLY A 63 -5.12 -10.25 12.81
CA GLY A 63 -4.76 -8.84 12.60
C GLY A 63 -3.70 -8.68 11.49
N ARG A 64 -2.68 -9.53 11.50
CA ARG A 64 -1.63 -9.54 10.48
C ARG A 64 -2.19 -9.88 9.09
N ALA A 65 -3.09 -10.86 9.02
CA ALA A 65 -3.74 -11.21 7.77
C ALA A 65 -4.58 -10.05 7.19
N ARG A 66 -5.31 -9.30 8.05
CA ARG A 66 -6.04 -8.10 7.62
C ARG A 66 -5.12 -7.04 7.05
N ILE A 67 -3.99 -6.78 7.72
CA ILE A 67 -2.97 -5.83 7.25
C ILE A 67 -2.39 -6.28 5.91
N ALA A 68 -2.14 -7.58 5.73
CA ALA A 68 -1.54 -8.13 4.51
C ALA A 68 -2.50 -8.14 3.30
N THR A 69 -3.81 -8.21 3.55
CA THR A 69 -4.84 -8.26 2.48
C THR A 69 -5.31 -6.89 2.01
N ASP A 70 -5.17 -5.86 2.83
CA ASP A 70 -5.59 -4.49 2.50
C ASP A 70 -4.36 -3.56 2.53
N PRO A 71 -3.82 -3.14 1.37
CA PRO A 71 -2.71 -2.19 1.32
C PRO A 71 -3.02 -0.85 2.00
N ASP A 72 -4.29 -0.42 1.97
CA ASP A 72 -4.75 0.85 2.52
C ASP A 72 -5.35 0.72 3.94
N TRP A 73 -5.04 -0.37 4.63
CA TRP A 73 -5.61 -0.71 5.94
C TRP A 73 -5.53 0.44 6.98
N ARG A 74 -4.51 1.30 6.90
CA ARG A 74 -4.34 2.42 7.84
C ARG A 74 -5.42 3.49 7.66
N SER A 75 -5.90 3.67 6.45
CA SER A 75 -6.99 4.60 6.11
C SER A 75 -8.36 3.94 6.29
N ASN A 76 -8.44 2.62 6.06
CA ASN A 76 -9.69 1.87 6.09
C ASN A 76 -10.06 1.37 7.50
N LEU A 77 -9.08 1.22 8.40
CA LEU A 77 -9.29 0.76 9.77
C LEU A 77 -9.04 1.89 10.78
N SER A 78 -9.74 1.83 11.91
CA SER A 78 -9.56 2.74 13.04
C SER A 78 -8.90 2.04 14.21
N THR A 79 -8.39 2.81 15.18
CA THR A 79 -7.99 2.29 16.48
C THR A 79 -9.21 1.75 17.23
N GLY A 80 -9.02 0.69 18.02
CA GLY A 80 -10.08 0.03 18.78
C GLY A 80 -10.20 -1.46 18.45
N ALA A 81 -11.39 -2.00 18.67
CA ALA A 81 -11.66 -3.43 18.49
C ALA A 81 -11.76 -3.80 17.00
N TRP A 82 -10.78 -4.54 16.51
CA TRP A 82 -10.81 -5.14 15.17
C TRP A 82 -11.59 -6.46 15.14
N VAL A 83 -11.58 -7.19 16.26
CA VAL A 83 -12.39 -8.38 16.48
C VAL A 83 -12.96 -8.30 17.90
N SER A 84 -14.26 -8.15 18.04
CA SER A 84 -14.88 -7.96 19.35
C SER A 84 -15.14 -9.25 20.14
N SER A 85 -15.49 -10.35 19.48
CA SER A 85 -15.62 -11.68 20.10
C SER A 85 -15.92 -12.70 19.00
N MET A 86 -14.94 -13.44 18.57
CA MET A 86 -15.09 -14.51 17.59
C MET A 86 -14.86 -15.87 18.26
N THR A 87 -15.75 -16.82 18.04
CA THR A 87 -15.57 -18.19 18.52
C THR A 87 -14.54 -18.90 17.64
N LEU A 88 -13.50 -19.45 18.25
CA LEU A 88 -12.46 -20.19 17.57
C LEU A 88 -12.10 -21.44 18.39
N GLY A 89 -12.40 -22.62 17.86
CA GLY A 89 -12.20 -23.88 18.56
C GLY A 89 -12.90 -23.91 19.93
N PRO A 90 -12.16 -24.22 21.01
CA PRO A 90 -12.76 -24.38 22.36
C PRO A 90 -13.03 -23.06 23.09
N GLY A 91 -12.75 -21.91 22.46
CA GLY A 91 -12.84 -20.62 23.17
C GLY A 91 -13.24 -19.44 22.28
N LYS A 92 -12.92 -18.27 22.77
CA LYS A 92 -13.20 -16.99 22.10
C LYS A 92 -11.92 -16.18 21.94
N VAL A 93 -11.86 -15.40 20.87
CA VAL A 93 -10.79 -14.46 20.58
C VAL A 93 -11.32 -13.05 20.42
N SER A 94 -10.58 -12.07 20.89
CA SER A 94 -10.75 -10.66 20.54
C SER A 94 -9.41 -10.04 20.16
N LEU A 95 -9.46 -9.00 19.34
CA LEU A 95 -8.30 -8.27 18.88
C LEU A 95 -8.57 -6.77 18.97
N ASP A 96 -7.72 -6.08 19.66
CA ASP A 96 -7.70 -4.62 19.75
C ASP A 96 -6.45 -4.06 19.09
N ALA A 97 -6.61 -2.95 18.37
CA ALA A 97 -5.55 -2.23 17.71
C ALA A 97 -5.44 -0.81 18.26
N ALA A 98 -4.24 -0.39 18.63
CA ALA A 98 -3.97 0.93 19.15
C ALA A 98 -2.75 1.56 18.47
N SER A 99 -2.78 2.89 18.33
CA SER A 99 -1.62 3.68 17.96
C SER A 99 -1.24 4.59 19.13
N PRO A 100 0.04 4.74 19.46
CA PRO A 100 0.50 5.70 20.49
C PRO A 100 0.07 7.15 20.22
N PHE A 101 -0.28 7.45 18.96
CA PHE A 101 -0.66 8.79 18.51
C PHE A 101 -2.15 8.96 18.24
N GLY A 102 -2.98 7.97 18.61
CA GLY A 102 -4.44 8.02 18.51
C GLY A 102 -5.02 7.79 17.11
N SER A 103 -4.24 7.93 16.04
CA SER A 103 -4.64 7.64 14.67
C SER A 103 -3.70 6.62 14.03
N LEU A 104 -4.24 5.78 13.15
CA LEU A 104 -3.44 4.85 12.34
C LEU A 104 -2.90 5.54 11.08
N ASP A 105 -3.65 6.52 10.58
CA ASP A 105 -3.34 7.28 9.37
C ASP A 105 -2.60 8.58 9.72
N ARG A 106 -1.30 8.48 9.88
CA ARG A 106 -0.42 9.63 10.20
C ARG A 106 0.95 9.44 9.54
N ASP A 107 1.54 10.53 9.09
CA ASP A 107 2.91 10.55 8.56
C ASP A 107 3.89 11.15 9.59
N PRO A 108 5.02 10.48 9.94
CA PRO A 108 5.37 9.10 9.54
C PRO A 108 4.44 8.07 10.16
N ASP A 109 4.30 6.91 9.51
CA ASP A 109 3.43 5.84 9.99
C ASP A 109 3.77 5.46 11.44
N PRO A 110 2.79 5.54 12.36
CA PRO A 110 3.03 5.21 13.75
C PRO A 110 3.16 3.69 13.95
N PRO A 111 3.85 3.26 15.02
CA PRO A 111 3.80 1.87 15.43
C PRO A 111 2.35 1.47 15.74
N LEU A 112 2.01 0.24 15.38
CA LEU A 112 0.72 -0.35 15.68
C LEU A 112 0.87 -1.35 16.82
N VAL A 113 0.09 -1.17 17.88
CA VAL A 113 0.02 -2.08 19.00
C VAL A 113 -1.21 -2.97 18.82
N LEU A 114 -0.98 -4.26 18.57
CA LEU A 114 -2.04 -5.27 18.53
C LEU A 114 -2.11 -5.98 19.86
N THR A 115 -3.30 -6.05 20.45
CA THR A 115 -3.56 -6.80 21.69
C THR A 115 -4.56 -7.90 21.40
N GLY A 116 -4.07 -9.13 21.31
CA GLY A 116 -4.87 -10.34 21.18
C GLY A 116 -5.28 -10.87 22.55
N THR A 117 -6.56 -11.18 22.73
CA THR A 117 -7.08 -11.82 23.96
C THR A 117 -7.74 -13.14 23.58
N GLY A 118 -7.31 -14.21 24.22
CA GLY A 118 -7.90 -15.55 24.13
C GLY A 118 -8.58 -15.94 25.44
N THR A 119 -9.76 -16.54 25.37
CA THR A 119 -10.53 -17.00 26.53
C THR A 119 -10.96 -18.44 26.34
N VAL A 120 -10.64 -19.32 27.30
CA VAL A 120 -11.07 -20.72 27.34
C VAL A 120 -11.56 -21.03 28.77
N GLY A 121 -12.81 -21.37 28.91
CA GLY A 121 -13.41 -21.58 30.22
C GLY A 121 -13.27 -20.33 31.11
N ARG A 122 -12.47 -20.45 32.18
CA ARG A 122 -12.12 -19.34 33.08
C ARG A 122 -10.73 -18.74 32.81
N ALA A 123 -9.94 -19.36 31.96
CA ALA A 123 -8.62 -18.88 31.61
C ALA A 123 -8.71 -17.76 30.57
N VAL A 124 -8.06 -16.64 30.85
CA VAL A 124 -7.92 -15.50 29.95
C VAL A 124 -6.45 -15.22 29.76
N GLN A 125 -6.00 -15.15 28.52
CA GLN A 125 -4.62 -14.77 28.18
C GLN A 125 -4.66 -13.59 27.23
N ARG A 126 -3.76 -12.65 27.47
CA ARG A 126 -3.58 -11.46 26.65
C ARG A 126 -2.15 -11.40 26.16
N ILE A 127 -1.96 -11.16 24.87
CA ILE A 127 -0.66 -10.98 24.23
C ILE A 127 -0.69 -9.66 23.51
N THR A 128 0.30 -8.84 23.77
CA THR A 128 0.47 -7.55 23.09
C THR A 128 1.71 -7.62 22.21
N VAL A 129 1.57 -7.22 20.96
CA VAL A 129 2.65 -7.16 19.97
C VAL A 129 2.68 -5.75 19.39
N THR A 130 3.85 -5.15 19.37
CA THR A 130 4.08 -3.89 18.68
C THR A 130 4.61 -4.20 17.28
N LEU A 131 3.86 -3.81 16.27
CA LEU A 131 4.29 -3.80 14.89
C LEU A 131 4.92 -2.44 14.61
N THR A 132 6.22 -2.38 14.61
CA THR A 132 6.94 -1.19 14.16
C THR A 132 6.94 -1.19 12.63
N PRO A 133 6.54 -0.10 11.97
CA PRO A 133 6.71 0.00 10.53
C PRO A 133 8.17 -0.26 10.21
N ASN A 134 8.42 -1.30 9.47
CA ASN A 134 9.78 -1.58 9.04
C ASN A 134 10.10 -0.67 7.86
N ASN A 135 10.55 0.55 8.15
CA ASN A 135 11.03 1.50 7.14
C ASN A 135 12.20 0.94 6.32
N THR A 136 12.63 -0.29 6.60
CA THR A 136 13.68 -1.00 5.87
C THR A 136 13.15 -1.84 4.70
N THR A 137 11.83 -2.03 4.56
CA THR A 137 11.24 -2.75 3.41
C THR A 137 11.02 -1.88 2.19
N ALA A 138 10.83 -0.60 2.37
CA ALA A 138 10.71 0.36 1.28
C ALA A 138 11.86 1.36 1.32
N LEU A 139 12.30 1.84 0.15
CA LEU A 139 13.24 2.95 0.09
C LEU A 139 12.69 4.15 0.85
N SER A 140 13.55 4.85 1.58
CA SER A 140 13.15 5.99 2.40
C SER A 140 12.57 7.16 1.57
N SER A 141 12.89 7.25 0.28
CA SER A 141 12.30 8.20 -0.66
C SER A 141 10.79 7.98 -0.89
N LEU A 142 10.30 6.73 -0.76
CA LEU A 142 8.87 6.41 -0.87
C LEU A 142 8.04 6.89 0.33
N SER A 143 8.69 7.44 1.38
CA SER A 143 7.99 8.10 2.47
C SER A 143 7.45 9.49 2.09
N ALA A 144 7.94 10.07 1.00
CA ALA A 144 7.50 11.36 0.49
C ALA A 144 6.61 11.17 -0.74
N ALA A 145 5.57 12.00 -0.87
CA ALA A 145 4.75 12.04 -2.07
C ALA A 145 5.51 12.65 -3.26
N MET A 146 6.52 13.49 -2.97
CA MET A 146 7.40 14.08 -3.97
C MET A 146 8.82 14.15 -3.41
N ALA A 147 9.78 13.48 -4.06
CA ALA A 147 11.17 13.46 -3.61
C ALA A 147 12.16 13.73 -4.73
N SER A 148 13.24 14.45 -4.42
CA SER A 148 14.35 14.72 -5.30
C SER A 148 15.67 14.25 -4.68
N ALA A 149 16.51 13.58 -5.46
CA ALA A 149 17.86 13.19 -5.03
C ALA A 149 18.82 14.39 -5.02
N SER A 150 18.43 15.52 -5.63
CA SER A 150 19.18 16.79 -5.69
C SER A 150 18.35 17.95 -5.15
N ASN A 151 18.54 19.15 -5.65
CA ASN A 151 17.78 20.33 -5.23
C ASN A 151 16.31 20.29 -5.66
N MET A 152 15.45 20.92 -4.88
CA MET A 152 14.06 21.17 -5.19
C MET A 152 13.80 22.68 -5.19
N ALA A 153 13.35 23.23 -6.31
CA ALA A 153 13.00 24.63 -6.47
C ALA A 153 11.47 24.78 -6.64
N LEU A 154 10.86 25.58 -5.81
CA LEU A 154 9.42 25.87 -5.80
C LEU A 154 9.20 27.33 -6.23
N ASN A 155 8.84 27.54 -7.50
CA ASN A 155 8.69 28.84 -8.11
C ASN A 155 7.22 29.08 -8.45
N THR A 156 6.58 30.10 -7.88
CA THR A 156 5.13 30.38 -8.08
C THR A 156 4.25 29.13 -7.92
N ALA A 157 4.62 28.26 -6.99
CA ALA A 157 4.01 26.94 -6.82
C ALA A 157 2.94 26.95 -5.73
N SER A 158 1.89 26.13 -5.92
CA SER A 158 0.97 25.74 -4.85
C SER A 158 1.11 24.24 -4.62
N VAL A 159 1.63 23.82 -3.46
CA VAL A 159 1.91 22.42 -3.16
C VAL A 159 1.13 21.99 -1.91
N GLY A 160 0.24 21.03 -2.06
CA GLY A 160 -0.62 20.54 -0.97
C GLY A 160 -1.13 19.12 -1.19
N PRO A 161 -1.89 18.61 -0.23
CA PRO A 161 -2.32 19.18 1.05
C PRO A 161 -1.31 19.04 2.20
N ALA A 162 -1.64 19.59 3.38
CA ALA A 162 -0.78 19.63 4.57
C ALA A 162 -0.36 18.26 5.14
N ALA A 163 -1.15 17.22 4.88
CA ALA A 163 -0.83 15.86 5.32
C ALA A 163 0.29 15.19 4.51
N MET A 164 0.75 15.83 3.43
CA MET A 164 1.77 15.28 2.53
C MET A 164 3.17 15.71 2.95
N LEU A 165 4.14 14.92 2.48
CA LEU A 165 5.56 15.17 2.66
C LEU A 165 6.22 15.39 1.31
N ILE A 166 7.01 16.46 1.18
CA ILE A 166 7.96 16.67 0.10
C ILE A 166 9.38 16.57 0.66
N ALA A 167 10.32 16.02 -0.11
CA ALA A 167 11.66 15.77 0.41
C ALA A 167 12.76 15.96 -0.63
N SER A 168 13.96 16.37 -0.17
CA SER A 168 15.14 16.57 -1.02
C SER A 168 16.41 16.09 -0.31
N ASN A 169 17.29 15.47 -1.08
CA ASN A 169 18.65 15.12 -0.62
C ASN A 169 19.63 16.31 -0.65
N ALA A 170 19.18 17.48 -1.06
CA ALA A 170 19.96 18.71 -1.02
C ALA A 170 19.11 19.83 -0.39
N ASN A 171 18.88 20.91 -1.11
CA ASN A 171 18.10 22.05 -0.63
C ASN A 171 16.67 22.03 -1.16
N ILE A 172 15.74 22.60 -0.38
CA ILE A 172 14.43 23.00 -0.87
C ILE A 172 14.37 24.54 -0.81
N THR A 173 14.13 25.18 -1.95
CA THR A 173 14.06 26.63 -2.07
C THR A 173 12.69 27.07 -2.55
N SER A 174 12.11 28.08 -1.91
CA SER A 174 10.89 28.74 -2.36
C SER A 174 11.25 30.20 -2.69
N ASN A 175 11.28 30.53 -3.98
CA ASN A 175 11.87 31.76 -4.48
C ASN A 175 10.85 32.86 -4.83
N SER A 176 9.55 32.60 -4.65
CA SER A 176 8.51 33.53 -5.12
C SER A 176 7.46 33.83 -4.04
N SER A 177 7.03 35.09 -3.95
CA SER A 177 5.94 35.48 -3.08
C SER A 177 4.57 34.84 -3.44
N GLY A 178 4.44 34.34 -4.67
CA GLY A 178 3.26 33.56 -5.11
C GLY A 178 3.29 32.07 -4.76
N THR A 179 4.33 31.59 -4.09
CA THR A 179 4.44 30.19 -3.68
C THR A 179 3.68 29.96 -2.37
N THR A 180 2.96 28.84 -2.28
CA THR A 180 2.33 28.36 -1.03
C THR A 180 2.59 26.88 -0.89
N VAL A 181 3.32 26.46 0.14
CA VAL A 181 3.63 25.07 0.42
C VAL A 181 2.90 24.66 1.69
N SER A 182 1.76 23.99 1.53
CA SER A 182 1.00 23.45 2.67
C SER A 182 1.57 22.10 3.13
N ALA A 183 2.20 21.35 2.24
CA ALA A 183 2.86 20.08 2.57
C ALA A 183 4.03 20.28 3.55
N SER A 184 4.32 19.25 4.35
CA SER A 184 5.53 19.21 5.16
C SER A 184 6.76 19.05 4.27
N ALA A 185 7.89 19.70 4.64
CA ALA A 185 9.10 19.69 3.84
C ALA A 185 10.30 19.16 4.63
N ARG A 186 11.07 18.22 4.04
CA ARG A 186 12.32 17.67 4.60
C ARG A 186 13.45 17.89 3.62
N ALA A 187 14.57 18.41 4.07
CA ALA A 187 15.76 18.56 3.28
C ALA A 187 16.98 18.05 4.03
N ARG A 188 17.91 17.43 3.33
CA ARG A 188 19.20 17.06 3.91
C ARG A 188 20.01 18.27 4.32
N SER A 189 19.95 19.35 3.52
CA SER A 189 20.68 20.58 3.79
C SER A 189 19.71 21.67 4.29
N LEU A 190 19.40 22.64 3.48
CA LEU A 190 18.63 23.82 3.87
C LEU A 190 17.22 23.83 3.27
N ILE A 191 16.30 24.43 4.01
CA ILE A 191 14.98 24.82 3.51
C ILE A 191 14.94 26.34 3.61
N THR A 192 14.80 27.02 2.46
CA THR A 192 14.82 28.49 2.37
C THR A 192 13.54 29.03 1.74
N GLY A 193 13.07 30.15 2.23
CA GLY A 193 11.82 30.80 1.82
C GLY A 193 10.85 30.89 2.98
N THR A 194 9.88 31.80 2.87
CA THR A 194 8.90 32.11 3.94
C THR A 194 7.52 31.53 3.70
N GLN A 195 7.32 30.76 2.62
CA GLN A 195 6.01 30.33 2.12
C GLN A 195 5.63 28.89 2.55
N PHE A 196 6.34 28.33 3.53
CA PHE A 196 6.05 27.01 4.06
C PHE A 196 5.04 27.11 5.22
N ASN A 197 3.83 26.59 5.01
CA ASN A 197 2.79 26.48 6.03
C ASN A 197 2.84 25.13 6.76
N GLY A 198 3.47 24.13 6.15
CA GLY A 198 3.71 22.82 6.76
C GLY A 198 4.95 22.81 7.65
N THR A 199 5.18 21.66 8.33
CA THR A 199 6.39 21.47 9.13
C THR A 199 7.63 21.41 8.25
N THR A 200 8.69 22.14 8.61
CA THR A 200 9.97 22.10 7.91
C THR A 200 11.02 21.39 8.77
N SER A 201 11.81 20.48 8.14
CA SER A 201 12.84 19.69 8.79
C SER A 201 14.14 19.72 7.97
N PRO A 202 14.97 20.77 8.09
CA PRO A 202 16.31 20.79 7.52
C PRO A 202 17.25 19.87 8.29
N GLY A 203 18.38 19.48 7.70
CA GLY A 203 19.34 18.56 8.32
C GLY A 203 18.83 17.12 8.43
N SER A 204 17.83 16.74 7.65
CA SER A 204 17.23 15.40 7.67
C SER A 204 18.19 14.34 7.09
N PRO A 205 18.04 13.06 7.49
CA PRO A 205 18.84 11.97 6.92
C PRO A 205 18.71 11.88 5.40
N LEU A 206 19.76 11.33 4.76
CA LEU A 206 19.78 11.04 3.33
C LEU A 206 18.65 10.07 2.98
N LEU A 207 17.90 10.38 1.94
CA LEU A 207 16.91 9.47 1.36
C LEU A 207 17.58 8.51 0.39
N GLU A 208 17.22 7.26 0.48
CA GLU A 208 17.61 6.23 -0.48
C GLU A 208 16.68 6.29 -1.69
N PHE A 209 17.26 6.35 -2.89
CA PHE A 209 16.53 6.34 -4.16
C PHE A 209 16.70 5.00 -4.85
N PRO A 210 15.77 4.63 -5.78
CA PRO A 210 15.91 3.43 -6.58
C PRO A 210 17.19 3.46 -7.41
N ASP A 211 17.83 2.29 -7.54
CA ASP A 211 18.91 2.12 -8.51
C ASP A 211 18.35 2.35 -9.94
N PRO A 212 18.97 3.18 -10.78
CA PRO A 212 18.57 3.34 -12.17
C PRO A 212 18.43 2.03 -12.96
N ALA A 213 19.12 0.97 -12.56
CA ALA A 213 19.02 -0.37 -13.16
C ALA A 213 17.59 -0.97 -13.05
N VAL A 214 16.74 -0.49 -12.13
CA VAL A 214 15.34 -0.89 -12.03
C VAL A 214 14.58 -0.68 -13.34
N ILE A 215 14.94 0.36 -14.12
CA ILE A 215 14.31 0.64 -15.42
C ILE A 215 14.56 -0.51 -16.40
N SER A 216 15.79 -1.04 -16.46
CA SER A 216 16.13 -2.16 -17.34
C SER A 216 15.42 -3.46 -16.91
N THR A 217 15.25 -3.67 -15.60
CA THR A 217 14.49 -4.82 -15.06
C THR A 217 13.05 -4.81 -15.55
N TYR A 218 12.37 -3.67 -15.43
CA TYR A 218 11.00 -3.53 -15.93
C TYR A 218 10.91 -3.56 -17.47
N ALA A 219 11.90 -2.98 -18.17
CA ALA A 219 11.94 -3.01 -19.63
C ALA A 219 12.05 -4.43 -20.19
N ALA A 220 12.72 -5.34 -19.47
CA ALA A 220 12.83 -6.75 -19.87
C ALA A 220 11.49 -7.51 -19.82
N LEU A 221 10.52 -7.04 -19.03
CA LEU A 221 9.15 -7.61 -18.91
C LEU A 221 8.16 -6.98 -19.89
N ALA A 222 8.57 -5.89 -20.55
CA ALA A 222 7.69 -5.03 -21.31
C ALA A 222 7.60 -5.41 -22.78
N THR A 223 6.41 -5.21 -23.36
CA THR A 223 6.23 -5.27 -24.83
C THR A 223 6.72 -3.97 -25.44
N PRO A 224 7.62 -4.02 -26.44
CA PRO A 224 8.13 -2.82 -27.05
C PRO A 224 7.10 -2.15 -27.97
N ILE A 225 6.99 -0.84 -27.84
CA ILE A 225 6.29 0.04 -28.77
C ILE A 225 7.36 0.74 -29.62
N SER A 226 7.26 0.62 -30.94
CA SER A 226 8.19 1.29 -31.85
C SER A 226 8.02 2.81 -31.79
N TYR A 227 9.05 3.54 -31.44
CA TYR A 227 9.03 5.01 -31.41
C TYR A 227 8.63 5.62 -32.77
N THR A 228 9.10 5.01 -33.86
CA THR A 228 8.78 5.48 -35.23
C THR A 228 7.34 5.20 -35.65
N ALA A 229 6.67 4.25 -34.99
CA ALA A 229 5.26 3.96 -35.25
C ALA A 229 4.30 4.95 -34.54
N LEU A 230 4.81 5.72 -33.56
CA LEU A 230 4.00 6.71 -32.86
C LEU A 230 3.61 7.86 -33.82
N PRO A 231 2.39 8.41 -33.72
CA PRO A 231 1.98 9.57 -34.46
C PRO A 231 2.83 10.81 -34.11
N LEU A 232 2.84 11.76 -35.01
CA LEU A 232 3.45 13.07 -34.77
C LEU A 232 2.35 14.06 -34.37
N VAL A 233 2.54 14.67 -33.19
CA VAL A 233 1.75 15.80 -32.71
C VAL A 233 2.68 17.01 -32.62
N SER A 234 2.40 18.04 -33.35
CA SER A 234 3.24 19.25 -33.43
C SER A 234 4.72 18.96 -33.66
N GLY A 235 5.02 17.94 -34.48
CA GLY A 235 6.38 17.52 -34.82
C GLY A 235 7.06 16.60 -33.80
N THR A 236 6.40 16.26 -32.69
CA THR A 236 6.92 15.35 -31.67
C THR A 236 6.19 14.00 -31.74
N ARG A 237 6.92 12.89 -31.58
CA ARG A 237 6.30 11.57 -31.46
C ARG A 237 5.48 11.49 -30.17
N ALA A 238 4.25 10.98 -30.27
CA ALA A 238 3.29 11.07 -29.18
C ALA A 238 2.51 9.78 -28.94
N VAL A 239 2.25 9.50 -27.67
CA VAL A 239 1.14 8.67 -27.19
C VAL A 239 0.00 9.64 -26.91
N SER A 240 -0.92 9.81 -27.84
CA SER A 240 -1.95 10.85 -27.79
C SER A 240 -3.31 10.28 -28.18
N GLU A 241 -4.33 10.65 -27.40
CA GLU A 241 -5.74 10.34 -27.66
C GLU A 241 -6.01 8.82 -27.77
N VAL A 242 -5.35 8.03 -26.93
CA VAL A 242 -5.46 6.57 -26.97
C VAL A 242 -5.77 5.98 -25.59
N LEU A 243 -6.33 4.77 -25.62
CA LEU A 243 -6.24 3.84 -24.49
C LEU A 243 -5.03 2.93 -24.72
N LEU A 244 -4.15 2.88 -23.72
CA LEU A 244 -3.11 1.86 -23.61
C LEU A 244 -3.37 1.03 -22.34
N SER A 245 -3.61 -0.27 -22.49
CA SER A 245 -3.97 -1.15 -21.37
C SER A 245 -3.49 -2.58 -21.63
N PRO A 246 -3.60 -3.50 -20.67
CA PRO A 246 -3.30 -4.92 -20.88
C PRO A 246 -4.08 -5.51 -22.07
N ASP A 247 -5.31 -5.05 -22.28
CA ASP A 247 -6.20 -5.57 -23.30
C ASP A 247 -6.17 -4.76 -24.62
N ASN A 248 -5.55 -3.58 -24.61
CA ASN A 248 -5.50 -2.70 -25.78
C ASN A 248 -4.15 -2.01 -25.93
N ASN A 249 -3.49 -2.25 -27.06
CA ASN A 249 -2.29 -1.54 -27.48
C ASN A 249 -2.47 -1.08 -28.94
N PRO A 250 -2.76 0.20 -29.19
CA PRO A 250 -2.95 0.71 -30.54
C PRO A 250 -1.66 0.77 -31.37
N PHE A 251 -0.51 0.53 -30.75
CA PHE A 251 0.81 0.64 -31.39
C PHE A 251 1.47 -0.72 -31.64
N GLY A 252 0.80 -1.84 -31.33
CA GLY A 252 1.38 -3.17 -31.53
C GLY A 252 0.78 -4.27 -30.65
N SER A 253 1.59 -5.22 -30.26
CA SER A 253 1.16 -6.36 -29.47
C SER A 253 0.75 -5.95 -28.04
N ARG A 254 -0.27 -6.62 -27.49
CA ARG A 254 -0.73 -6.45 -26.12
C ARG A 254 0.25 -7.08 -25.13
N ASN A 255 0.24 -6.58 -23.91
CA ASN A 255 0.94 -7.18 -22.77
C ASN A 255 -0.04 -7.43 -21.63
N ALA A 256 -0.30 -8.67 -21.29
CA ALA A 256 -1.29 -9.04 -20.27
C ALA A 256 -1.00 -8.47 -18.88
N SER A 257 0.25 -8.14 -18.58
CA SER A 257 0.65 -7.48 -17.33
C SER A 257 0.67 -5.96 -17.44
N GLY A 258 0.38 -5.40 -18.62
CA GLY A 258 0.35 -3.95 -18.86
C GLY A 258 1.71 -3.26 -18.88
N PHE A 259 2.80 -4.00 -19.12
CA PHE A 259 4.14 -3.41 -19.25
C PHE A 259 4.45 -3.07 -20.71
N TYR A 260 4.77 -1.80 -20.96
CA TYR A 260 5.13 -1.32 -22.30
C TYR A 260 6.43 -0.51 -22.23
N THR A 261 7.30 -0.68 -23.21
CA THR A 261 8.54 0.10 -23.31
C THR A 261 8.65 0.85 -24.62
N ILE A 262 9.16 2.09 -24.56
CA ILE A 262 9.47 2.94 -25.70
C ILE A 262 10.94 3.37 -25.61
N ASN A 263 11.72 2.96 -26.60
CA ASN A 263 13.07 3.49 -26.81
C ASN A 263 13.01 4.65 -27.78
N CYS A 264 13.20 5.87 -27.29
CA CYS A 264 13.03 7.11 -28.07
C CYS A 264 14.21 7.45 -28.97
N ALA A 265 15.29 6.66 -28.97
CA ALA A 265 16.47 6.85 -29.80
C ALA A 265 17.06 8.29 -29.76
N GLY A 266 17.01 8.94 -28.60
CA GLY A 266 17.45 10.33 -28.39
C GLY A 266 16.40 11.41 -28.69
N GLY A 267 15.25 11.06 -29.24
CA GLY A 267 14.18 12.01 -29.53
C GLY A 267 13.31 12.34 -28.30
N PRO A 268 12.49 13.42 -28.37
CA PRO A 268 11.50 13.76 -27.34
C PRO A 268 10.25 12.88 -27.48
N LEU A 269 9.57 12.63 -26.38
CA LEU A 269 8.29 11.91 -26.34
C LEU A 269 7.23 12.77 -25.66
N LEU A 270 6.06 12.89 -26.31
CA LEU A 270 4.87 13.51 -25.75
C LEU A 270 3.86 12.42 -25.36
N ILE A 271 3.25 12.57 -24.20
CA ILE A 271 2.11 11.77 -23.72
C ILE A 271 1.01 12.76 -23.37
N GLU A 272 -0.11 12.70 -24.07
CA GLU A 272 -1.21 13.64 -23.82
C GLU A 272 -2.57 13.02 -24.09
N ASP A 273 -3.61 13.61 -23.46
CA ASP A 273 -5.02 13.32 -23.72
C ASP A 273 -5.33 11.82 -23.82
N SER A 274 -4.75 11.01 -22.94
CA SER A 274 -4.76 9.56 -23.05
C SER A 274 -5.13 8.90 -21.73
N ARG A 275 -5.76 7.73 -21.81
CA ARG A 275 -5.96 6.84 -20.70
C ARG A 275 -4.94 5.71 -20.76
N ILE A 276 -4.19 5.55 -19.67
CA ILE A 276 -3.16 4.51 -19.56
C ILE A 276 -3.45 3.65 -18.35
N VAL A 277 -3.60 2.34 -18.57
CA VAL A 277 -3.71 1.32 -17.53
C VAL A 277 -2.52 0.40 -17.67
N GLY A 278 -1.45 0.69 -16.96
CA GLY A 278 -0.20 -0.06 -17.07
C GLY A 278 1.02 0.73 -16.64
N THR A 279 2.16 0.08 -16.77
CA THR A 279 3.49 0.66 -16.55
C THR A 279 4.14 0.98 -17.89
N LEU A 280 4.48 2.24 -18.12
CA LEU A 280 5.24 2.65 -19.29
C LEU A 280 6.70 2.92 -18.91
N ILE A 281 7.60 2.26 -19.63
CA ILE A 281 9.05 2.36 -19.43
C ILE A 281 9.65 3.10 -20.62
N ILE A 282 10.25 4.26 -20.38
CA ILE A 282 10.79 5.13 -21.42
C ILE A 282 12.30 5.22 -21.29
N THR A 283 12.98 4.88 -22.37
CA THR A 283 14.45 4.90 -22.43
C THR A 283 14.95 5.78 -23.59
N ASN A 284 16.15 6.32 -23.44
CA ASN A 284 16.82 7.14 -24.45
C ASN A 284 15.95 8.31 -24.98
N ALA A 285 15.14 8.92 -24.12
CA ALA A 285 14.42 10.13 -24.45
C ALA A 285 15.28 11.37 -24.11
N SER A 286 15.29 12.37 -24.98
CA SER A 286 15.86 13.68 -24.61
C SER A 286 15.04 14.34 -23.51
N THR A 287 13.71 14.28 -23.63
CA THR A 287 12.74 14.69 -22.60
C THR A 287 11.43 13.95 -22.82
N VAL A 288 10.81 13.51 -21.74
CA VAL A 288 9.45 12.99 -21.74
C VAL A 288 8.52 14.09 -21.22
N THR A 289 7.56 14.51 -22.05
CA THR A 289 6.53 15.47 -21.65
C THR A 289 5.21 14.73 -21.46
N VAL A 290 4.60 14.86 -20.27
CA VAL A 290 3.25 14.39 -19.99
C VAL A 290 2.37 15.62 -19.80
N ALA A 291 1.41 15.82 -20.71
CA ALA A 291 0.63 17.06 -20.78
C ALA A 291 -0.87 16.79 -20.95
N GLY A 292 -1.67 17.84 -20.82
CA GLY A 292 -3.12 17.81 -21.09
C GLY A 292 -3.91 16.96 -20.09
N PHE A 293 -4.85 16.19 -20.63
CA PHE A 293 -5.80 15.41 -19.81
C PHE A 293 -5.40 13.93 -19.80
N VAL A 294 -4.56 13.56 -18.86
CA VAL A 294 -4.09 12.16 -18.75
C VAL A 294 -4.69 11.51 -17.52
N ASN A 295 -5.37 10.38 -17.75
CA ASN A 295 -5.78 9.47 -16.68
C ASN A 295 -4.90 8.23 -16.72
N TRP A 296 -4.08 8.05 -15.70
CA TRP A 296 -3.08 6.98 -15.67
C TRP A 296 -3.10 6.22 -14.36
N SER A 297 -3.21 4.91 -14.43
CA SER A 297 -3.08 4.01 -13.30
C SER A 297 -2.25 2.78 -13.69
N PRO A 298 -1.45 2.19 -12.80
CA PRO A 298 -0.81 0.91 -13.10
C PRO A 298 -1.85 -0.19 -13.26
N ALA A 299 -1.53 -1.24 -14.00
CA ALA A 299 -2.42 -2.41 -14.19
C ALA A 299 -2.61 -3.19 -12.88
N THR A 300 -1.64 -3.15 -11.99
CA THR A 300 -1.69 -3.69 -10.64
C THR A 300 -1.30 -2.59 -9.66
N ALA A 301 -2.06 -2.43 -8.59
CA ALA A 301 -2.00 -1.27 -7.70
C ALA A 301 -0.61 -0.93 -7.12
N ASN A 302 0.23 -1.93 -6.87
CA ASN A 302 1.58 -1.74 -6.31
C ASN A 302 2.69 -1.61 -7.35
N LEU A 303 2.36 -1.58 -8.66
CA LEU A 303 3.35 -1.37 -9.73
C LEU A 303 3.55 0.12 -10.00
N PRO A 304 4.73 0.54 -10.49
CA PRO A 304 4.92 1.91 -10.95
C PRO A 304 4.05 2.20 -12.18
N ALA A 305 3.60 3.45 -12.30
CA ALA A 305 2.90 3.91 -13.50
C ALA A 305 3.92 4.29 -14.60
N LEU A 306 4.96 5.05 -14.24
CA LEU A 306 5.89 5.62 -15.22
C LEU A 306 7.34 5.53 -14.74
N LEU A 307 8.18 4.90 -15.55
CA LEU A 307 9.64 4.79 -15.35
C LEU A 307 10.37 5.45 -16.50
N ILE A 308 11.25 6.41 -16.22
CA ILE A 308 11.96 7.19 -17.23
C ILE A 308 13.46 7.16 -16.99
N ALA A 309 14.23 6.65 -17.95
CA ALA A 309 15.67 6.85 -18.02
C ALA A 309 15.94 8.23 -18.67
N GLY A 310 15.85 9.31 -17.91
CA GLY A 310 16.03 10.67 -18.40
C GLY A 310 15.19 11.70 -17.69
N ASN A 311 14.92 12.81 -18.38
CA ASN A 311 14.21 13.97 -17.84
C ASN A 311 12.70 13.89 -18.07
N LEU A 312 11.93 14.46 -17.11
CA LEU A 312 10.48 14.53 -17.14
C LEU A 312 10.01 15.98 -17.15
N SER A 313 9.04 16.29 -18.02
CA SER A 313 8.24 17.51 -17.96
C SER A 313 6.79 17.14 -17.72
N LEU A 314 6.21 17.50 -16.57
CA LEU A 314 4.84 17.19 -16.21
C LEU A 314 3.99 18.47 -16.27
N GLN A 315 2.99 18.47 -17.17
CA GLN A 315 2.18 19.64 -17.52
C GLN A 315 0.69 19.29 -17.61
N LEU A 316 0.20 18.56 -16.60
CA LEU A 316 -1.21 18.13 -16.56
C LEU A 316 -2.13 19.34 -16.34
N ASP A 317 -3.36 19.22 -16.82
CA ASP A 317 -4.46 20.13 -16.46
C ASP A 317 -5.48 19.38 -15.58
N SER A 318 -5.13 19.19 -14.30
CA SER A 318 -6.00 18.49 -13.34
C SER A 318 -7.26 19.28 -12.94
N THR A 319 -7.46 20.48 -13.46
CA THR A 319 -8.70 21.24 -13.29
C THR A 319 -9.81 20.75 -14.22
N ARG A 320 -9.46 19.90 -15.18
CA ARG A 320 -10.36 19.34 -16.19
C ARG A 320 -10.29 17.83 -16.21
N VAL A 321 -11.23 17.22 -16.88
CA VAL A 321 -11.38 15.76 -17.03
C VAL A 321 -11.04 15.33 -18.44
N LEU A 322 -10.63 14.09 -18.60
CA LEU A 322 -10.50 13.41 -19.87
C LEU A 322 -11.85 12.80 -20.25
N ASP A 323 -12.43 13.25 -21.34
CA ASP A 323 -13.67 12.67 -21.86
C ASP A 323 -13.36 11.38 -22.64
N GLU A 324 -14.19 10.37 -22.50
CA GLU A 324 -14.02 9.07 -23.17
C GLU A 324 -14.00 9.18 -24.68
N ASP A 325 -14.77 10.10 -25.26
CA ASP A 325 -14.83 10.34 -26.70
C ASP A 325 -13.52 10.84 -27.33
N ARG A 326 -12.54 11.21 -26.49
CA ARG A 326 -11.19 11.57 -26.94
C ARG A 326 -10.24 10.39 -27.04
N ILE A 327 -10.52 9.29 -26.35
CA ILE A 327 -9.66 8.10 -26.34
C ILE A 327 -10.18 7.07 -27.34
N GLY A 328 -9.49 6.94 -28.48
CA GLY A 328 -9.76 5.89 -29.47
C GLY A 328 -8.78 4.72 -29.37
N PRO A 329 -9.00 3.62 -30.08
CA PRO A 329 -10.09 3.30 -30.98
C PRO A 329 -11.28 2.64 -30.28
N PHE A 330 -12.48 2.95 -30.72
CA PHE A 330 -13.70 2.28 -30.29
C PHE A 330 -14.05 1.15 -31.24
N VAL A 331 -14.37 -0.03 -30.72
CA VAL A 331 -14.88 -1.13 -31.52
C VAL A 331 -16.36 -0.92 -31.71
N SER A 332 -16.83 -0.69 -32.95
CA SER A 332 -18.27 -0.66 -33.24
C SER A 332 -18.86 -2.05 -33.01
N SER A 333 -19.98 -2.14 -32.30
CA SER A 333 -20.73 -3.38 -32.16
C SER A 333 -21.22 -3.84 -33.55
N GLY A 334 -20.53 -4.83 -34.15
CA GLY A 334 -20.92 -5.45 -35.41
C GLY A 334 -19.98 -5.27 -36.58
N GLY A 335 -18.86 -4.58 -36.47
CA GLY A 335 -17.88 -4.41 -37.51
C GLY A 335 -16.48 -4.84 -37.11
N THR A 336 -15.73 -5.39 -38.05
CA THR A 336 -14.33 -5.76 -37.92
C THR A 336 -13.35 -4.58 -38.00
N GLY A 337 -13.79 -3.36 -37.69
CA GLY A 337 -12.99 -2.14 -37.83
C GLY A 337 -12.97 -1.32 -36.53
N GLU A 338 -11.78 -1.00 -36.05
CA GLU A 338 -11.56 -0.02 -35.00
C GLU A 338 -11.91 1.37 -35.55
N ILE A 339 -12.81 2.10 -34.91
CA ILE A 339 -13.19 3.46 -35.29
C ILE A 339 -12.50 4.43 -34.34
N ASN A 340 -11.51 5.14 -34.83
CA ASN A 340 -10.99 6.32 -34.19
C ASN A 340 -11.92 7.50 -34.52
N LEU A 341 -12.68 7.98 -33.57
CA LEU A 341 -13.66 9.06 -33.75
C LEU A 341 -13.05 10.35 -34.28
N ARG A 342 -11.78 10.61 -34.06
CA ARG A 342 -11.08 11.78 -34.57
C ARG A 342 -10.44 11.59 -35.95
N LYS A 343 -10.02 10.37 -36.29
CA LYS A 343 -9.28 10.14 -37.55
C LYS A 343 -10.11 9.68 -38.75
N GLY A 344 -11.33 9.20 -38.56
CA GLY A 344 -12.10 8.55 -39.62
C GLY A 344 -13.42 9.17 -39.97
N ASN A 345 -14.00 10.02 -39.14
CA ASN A 345 -15.31 10.64 -39.44
C ASN A 345 -15.19 12.15 -39.67
N PRO A 346 -15.90 12.67 -40.67
CA PRO A 346 -16.06 14.11 -40.82
C PRO A 346 -16.67 14.74 -39.56
N PRO A 347 -16.35 15.99 -39.23
CA PRO A 347 -16.97 16.69 -38.13
C PRO A 347 -18.50 16.60 -38.18
N GLY A 348 -19.11 16.07 -37.12
CA GLY A 348 -20.58 15.95 -37.03
C GLY A 348 -21.20 14.59 -37.39
N GLN A 349 -20.40 13.58 -37.76
CA GLN A 349 -20.91 12.22 -37.96
C GLN A 349 -20.46 11.29 -36.83
N SER A 350 -21.40 10.80 -36.03
CA SER A 350 -21.17 9.73 -35.09
C SER A 350 -21.09 8.38 -35.79
N PRO A 351 -20.20 7.46 -35.39
CA PRO A 351 -20.27 6.07 -35.86
C PRO A 351 -21.64 5.48 -35.55
N GLN A 352 -22.16 4.66 -36.47
CA GLN A 352 -23.45 4.03 -36.27
C GLN A 352 -23.45 3.18 -35.00
N GLY A 353 -24.41 3.39 -34.11
CA GLY A 353 -24.58 2.64 -32.88
C GLY A 353 -23.83 3.19 -31.66
N VAL A 354 -23.07 4.29 -31.81
CA VAL A 354 -22.37 4.94 -30.71
C VAL A 354 -23.20 6.10 -30.16
N ASN A 355 -23.39 6.12 -28.85
CA ASN A 355 -24.09 7.19 -28.16
C ASN A 355 -23.08 8.12 -27.44
N LEU A 356 -22.83 9.26 -28.07
CA LEU A 356 -21.91 10.28 -27.54
C LEU A 356 -22.52 11.14 -26.41
N ASN A 357 -23.80 10.96 -26.10
CA ASN A 357 -24.53 11.87 -25.22
C ASN A 357 -24.88 11.28 -23.85
N SER A 358 -24.48 10.05 -23.56
CA SER A 358 -24.87 9.35 -22.33
C SER A 358 -23.68 8.66 -21.69
N PRO A 359 -23.44 8.81 -20.38
CA PRO A 359 -22.49 8.00 -19.64
C PRO A 359 -22.87 6.53 -19.68
N GLY A 360 -21.89 5.64 -19.59
CA GLY A 360 -22.06 4.22 -19.59
C GLY A 360 -21.11 3.51 -18.61
N THR A 361 -20.62 2.35 -19.01
CA THR A 361 -19.56 1.65 -18.29
C THR A 361 -18.22 2.28 -18.64
N PRO A 362 -17.43 2.77 -17.66
CA PRO A 362 -16.15 3.40 -17.94
C PRO A 362 -15.19 2.45 -18.67
N TYR A 363 -14.52 2.98 -19.68
CA TYR A 363 -13.48 2.25 -20.41
C TYR A 363 -12.17 2.17 -19.59
N PRO A 364 -11.39 1.06 -19.47
CA PRO A 364 -11.60 -0.20 -20.19
C PRO A 364 -12.80 -0.98 -19.64
N TYR A 365 -13.53 -1.60 -20.56
CA TYR A 365 -14.72 -2.36 -20.22
C TYR A 365 -14.37 -3.67 -19.53
N PRO A 366 -15.09 -4.07 -18.45
CA PRO A 366 -14.85 -5.34 -17.77
C PRO A 366 -14.98 -6.54 -18.74
N SER A 367 -14.06 -7.49 -18.64
CA SER A 367 -14.08 -8.73 -19.44
C SER A 367 -14.09 -8.51 -20.96
N GLY A 368 -13.56 -7.39 -21.45
CA GLY A 368 -13.53 -7.06 -22.87
C GLY A 368 -14.89 -6.74 -23.48
N SER A 369 -15.94 -6.61 -22.67
CA SER A 369 -17.23 -6.09 -23.14
C SER A 369 -17.09 -4.61 -23.49
N SER A 370 -17.85 -4.13 -24.47
CA SER A 370 -17.97 -2.71 -24.80
C SER A 370 -19.42 -2.26 -24.68
N ASP A 371 -19.64 -1.03 -24.28
CA ASP A 371 -20.92 -0.40 -24.54
C ASP A 371 -20.79 0.66 -25.65
N ASN A 372 -21.87 1.26 -26.05
CA ASN A 372 -21.88 2.27 -27.12
C ASN A 372 -22.03 3.70 -26.58
N LYS A 373 -21.75 3.90 -25.31
CA LYS A 373 -21.87 5.18 -24.59
C LYS A 373 -20.47 5.73 -24.34
N LEU A 374 -20.18 6.92 -24.79
CA LEU A 374 -18.85 7.52 -24.82
C LEU A 374 -18.80 8.87 -24.09
N LYS A 375 -19.56 9.01 -22.98
CA LYS A 375 -19.59 10.24 -22.16
C LYS A 375 -19.03 10.06 -20.78
N ASP A 376 -18.34 8.95 -20.54
CA ASP A 376 -17.66 8.79 -19.25
C ASP A 376 -16.49 9.76 -19.14
N GLN A 377 -16.28 10.23 -17.93
CA GLN A 377 -15.27 11.23 -17.62
C GLN A 377 -14.27 10.67 -16.63
N TYR A 378 -13.00 10.82 -16.95
CA TYR A 378 -11.90 10.37 -16.11
C TYR A 378 -11.18 11.58 -15.50
N PRO A 379 -10.90 11.59 -14.20
CA PRO A 379 -10.11 12.66 -13.60
C PRO A 379 -8.71 12.69 -14.22
N THR A 380 -8.19 13.88 -14.48
CA THR A 380 -6.79 14.06 -14.89
C THR A 380 -5.88 13.83 -13.69
N VAL A 381 -5.21 12.67 -13.67
CA VAL A 381 -4.36 12.23 -12.58
C VAL A 381 -3.41 11.13 -13.02
N ILE A 382 -2.21 11.09 -12.46
CA ILE A 382 -1.36 9.91 -12.50
C ILE A 382 -1.47 9.20 -11.15
N ASP A 383 -2.30 8.16 -11.12
CA ASP A 383 -2.54 7.32 -9.94
C ASP A 383 -1.46 6.25 -9.86
N GLY A 384 -0.26 6.64 -9.43
CA GLY A 384 0.84 5.69 -9.37
C GLY A 384 2.18 6.32 -9.02
N LEU A 385 3.19 5.45 -8.94
CA LEU A 385 4.56 5.84 -8.75
C LEU A 385 5.19 6.29 -10.09
N ILE A 386 5.74 7.47 -10.10
CA ILE A 386 6.55 8.03 -11.18
C ILE A 386 8.02 8.05 -10.73
N TYR A 387 8.90 7.47 -11.51
CA TYR A 387 10.35 7.57 -11.28
C TYR A 387 11.06 8.05 -12.53
N ALA A 388 11.77 9.17 -12.42
CA ALA A 388 12.67 9.70 -13.44
C ALA A 388 14.10 9.73 -12.92
N THR A 389 15.06 9.17 -13.65
CA THR A 389 16.47 9.19 -13.23
C THR A 389 17.13 10.56 -13.41
N GLY A 390 16.61 11.39 -14.30
CA GLY A 390 17.05 12.74 -14.58
C GLY A 390 16.32 13.79 -13.74
N SER A 391 16.28 15.02 -14.25
CA SER A 391 15.56 16.14 -13.65
C SER A 391 14.07 16.12 -14.03
N ALA A 392 13.25 16.71 -13.15
CA ALA A 392 11.82 16.85 -13.41
C ALA A 392 11.38 18.31 -13.30
N THR A 393 10.51 18.73 -14.21
CA THR A 393 9.88 20.06 -14.19
C THR A 393 8.36 19.90 -14.20
N LEU A 394 7.69 20.55 -13.25
CA LEU A 394 6.24 20.53 -13.08
C LEU A 394 5.70 21.95 -13.35
N THR A 395 4.84 22.05 -14.35
CA THR A 395 4.11 23.31 -14.66
C THR A 395 2.61 23.00 -14.70
N ASN A 396 1.76 24.00 -14.76
CA ASN A 396 0.31 23.88 -14.76
C ASN A 396 -0.24 23.22 -13.46
N ALA A 397 -1.43 22.63 -13.56
CA ALA A 397 -2.12 21.99 -12.44
C ALA A 397 -1.90 20.48 -12.47
N ASN A 398 -0.93 19.99 -11.71
CA ASN A 398 -0.60 18.56 -11.67
C ASN A 398 -1.28 17.85 -10.49
N ARG A 399 -1.72 16.62 -10.72
CA ARG A 399 -2.23 15.71 -9.70
C ARG A 399 -1.62 14.33 -9.86
N PHE A 400 -0.94 13.84 -8.83
CA PHE A 400 -0.31 12.52 -8.84
C PHE A 400 -0.12 11.98 -7.41
N HIS A 401 0.22 10.69 -7.28
CA HIS A 401 0.45 10.05 -5.99
C HIS A 401 1.90 10.18 -5.53
N THR A 402 2.84 9.66 -6.28
CA THR A 402 4.26 9.66 -5.88
C THR A 402 5.16 10.00 -7.05
N LEU A 403 6.07 10.95 -6.85
CA LEU A 403 7.12 11.30 -7.82
C LEU A 403 8.50 11.22 -7.17
N LEU A 404 9.35 10.38 -7.73
CA LEU A 404 10.77 10.30 -7.39
C LEU A 404 11.60 10.83 -8.56
N CYS A 405 12.49 11.75 -8.27
CA CYS A 405 13.35 12.41 -9.24
C CYS A 405 14.83 12.24 -8.86
N GLY A 406 15.63 11.60 -9.72
CA GLY A 406 17.07 11.40 -9.50
C GLY A 406 17.91 12.67 -9.66
N GLY A 407 17.38 13.67 -10.38
CA GLY A 407 18.00 14.97 -10.58
C GLY A 407 17.34 16.10 -9.79
N THR A 408 17.42 17.31 -10.31
CA THR A 408 16.76 18.49 -9.76
C THR A 408 15.26 18.49 -10.07
N LEU A 409 14.46 18.87 -9.10
CA LEU A 409 13.01 19.01 -9.26
C LEU A 409 12.63 20.51 -9.22
N THR A 410 12.00 20.98 -10.28
CA THR A 410 11.48 22.36 -10.38
C THR A 410 9.96 22.33 -10.46
N VAL A 411 9.30 23.08 -9.60
CA VAL A 411 7.85 23.20 -9.57
C VAL A 411 7.47 24.65 -9.79
N SER A 412 6.72 24.92 -10.86
CA SER A 412 6.26 26.26 -11.23
C SER A 412 4.74 26.33 -11.44
N GLY A 413 3.98 25.39 -10.89
CA GLY A 413 2.53 25.32 -11.01
C GLY A 413 1.86 24.76 -9.76
N ALA A 414 0.56 24.53 -9.83
CA ALA A 414 -0.19 23.89 -8.76
C ALA A 414 0.10 22.37 -8.74
N VAL A 415 0.38 21.83 -7.56
CA VAL A 415 0.57 20.40 -7.36
C VAL A 415 -0.35 19.91 -6.25
N THR A 416 -1.28 19.04 -6.62
CA THR A 416 -2.13 18.30 -5.71
C THR A 416 -1.53 16.90 -5.50
N LEU A 417 -0.98 16.68 -4.31
CA LEU A 417 -0.44 15.39 -3.90
C LEU A 417 -1.58 14.55 -3.32
N THR A 418 -1.65 13.28 -3.71
CA THR A 418 -2.61 12.35 -3.15
C THR A 418 -1.85 11.36 -2.28
N ARG A 419 -2.29 11.17 -1.03
CA ARG A 419 -1.61 10.24 -0.14
C ARG A 419 -1.84 8.82 -0.61
N ASP A 420 -0.75 8.10 -0.81
CA ASP A 420 -0.77 6.68 -1.11
C ASP A 420 0.38 5.98 -0.39
N ASN A 421 0.04 5.17 0.60
CA ASN A 421 1.02 4.38 1.34
C ASN A 421 1.29 3.02 0.66
N ARG A 422 0.66 2.71 -0.49
CA ARG A 422 0.83 1.44 -1.20
C ARG A 422 2.29 1.10 -1.42
N TYR A 423 3.04 2.03 -1.98
CA TYR A 423 4.45 1.84 -2.32
C TYR A 423 5.38 1.76 -1.12
N ARG A 424 4.96 2.29 0.01
CA ARG A 424 5.68 2.16 1.27
C ARG A 424 5.39 0.82 1.95
N ASN A 425 4.14 0.36 1.92
CA ASN A 425 3.71 -0.87 2.57
C ASN A 425 4.00 -2.12 1.73
N ALA A 426 3.92 -1.99 0.39
CA ALA A 426 4.22 -3.02 -0.58
C ALA A 426 5.04 -2.40 -1.74
N PRO A 427 6.32 -2.10 -1.52
CA PRO A 427 7.16 -1.47 -2.55
C PRO A 427 7.27 -2.36 -3.78
N PRO A 428 7.27 -1.76 -4.98
CA PRO A 428 7.53 -2.51 -6.20
C PRO A 428 8.93 -3.13 -6.19
N GLU A 429 9.14 -4.13 -7.00
CA GLU A 429 10.47 -4.73 -7.18
C GLU A 429 11.50 -3.67 -7.61
N GLY A 430 12.69 -3.67 -6.98
CA GLY A 430 13.74 -2.67 -7.19
C GLY A 430 13.54 -1.34 -6.43
N PHE A 431 12.44 -1.21 -5.66
CA PHE A 431 12.21 -0.06 -4.78
C PHE A 431 12.36 -0.42 -3.30
N THR A 432 13.12 -1.49 -3.04
CA THR A 432 13.53 -1.93 -1.70
C THR A 432 15.02 -1.73 -1.52
N PRO A 433 15.50 -1.44 -0.30
CA PRO A 433 16.93 -1.44 -0.02
C PRO A 433 17.57 -2.81 -0.30
N ALA A 434 18.81 -2.82 -0.77
CA ALA A 434 19.54 -4.05 -1.07
C ALA A 434 19.65 -5.04 0.12
N ASN A 435 19.45 -4.57 1.35
CA ASN A 435 19.56 -5.35 2.59
C ASN A 435 18.27 -5.32 3.44
N ALA A 436 17.11 -5.24 2.81
CA ALA A 436 15.84 -5.22 3.54
C ALA A 436 15.59 -6.55 4.28
N ALA A 437 15.76 -6.55 5.60
CA ALA A 437 15.36 -7.67 6.46
C ALA A 437 13.84 -7.62 6.74
N PRO A 438 13.16 -8.78 6.81
CA PRO A 438 11.73 -8.80 7.10
C PRO A 438 11.40 -8.30 8.53
N PHE A 439 10.17 -7.85 8.72
CA PHE A 439 9.60 -7.27 9.95
C PHE A 439 10.23 -7.76 11.27
N ARG A 440 10.58 -6.83 12.16
CA ARG A 440 10.99 -7.14 13.52
C ARG A 440 9.76 -7.20 14.43
N LEU A 441 9.46 -8.39 14.95
CA LEU A 441 8.42 -8.60 15.96
C LEU A 441 9.05 -8.42 17.34
N GLU A 442 8.61 -7.42 18.08
CA GLU A 442 8.92 -7.32 19.51
C GLU A 442 7.73 -7.84 20.32
N TYR A 443 7.91 -8.99 20.96
CA TYR A 443 6.94 -9.55 21.91
C TYR A 443 7.18 -8.95 23.28
N ARG A 444 6.14 -8.42 23.89
CA ARG A 444 6.09 -8.03 25.31
C ARG A 444 5.00 -8.80 26.03
#